data_56cd80f5cbcc6fac603e4c6b0a347d74
#
_entry.id   56cd80f5cbcc6fac603e4c6b0a347d74
#
_cell.length_a   1.000
_cell.length_b   1.000
_cell.length_c   1.000
_cell.angle_alpha   90.00
_cell.angle_beta   90.00
_cell.angle_gamma   90.00
#
_symmetry.space_group_name_H-M   'P 1'
#
loop_
_entity.id
_entity.type
_entity.pdbx_description
1 polymer ?
#
loop_
_entity_poly.entity_id
_entity_poly.type
_entity_poly.pdbx_seq_one_letter_code
_entity_poly.pdbx_strand_id
1 'polypeptide(L)'
;MKNIYEFLKNLKDEKSLKKCQLLIVNDDSQAQIASHIVSFLGFKPFVLADFRANFKDDLLSFSDEIQDITKALQDFYTYKKEDKILISPIRTVSFPLPKKECFDELAINFADKLDLNSFKQKLYSWGYYFVDIVTSAGEVSIRGDIFDIAPLGSDF
;
A
#
# COMPACT_ATOMS: atom_id res chain seq x y z
N MET A 1 13.70 26.57 8.40
CA MET A 1 12.51 25.72 8.13
C MET A 1 11.38 26.23 9.00
N LYS A 2 10.27 26.70 8.40
CA LYS A 2 9.04 26.89 9.19
C LYS A 2 8.68 25.51 9.75
N ASN A 3 8.40 25.47 11.04
CA ASN A 3 8.15 24.24 11.77
C ASN A 3 6.96 23.50 11.10
N ILE A 4 7.16 22.30 10.61
CA ILE A 4 6.12 21.48 9.99
C ILE A 4 4.89 21.33 10.90
N TYR A 5 5.12 21.33 12.22
CA TYR A 5 4.05 21.30 13.21
C TYR A 5 3.16 22.56 13.13
N GLU A 6 3.75 23.77 13.05
CA GLU A 6 2.97 25.00 12.91
C GLU A 6 2.17 25.03 11.63
N PHE A 7 2.75 24.57 10.53
CA PHE A 7 2.07 24.45 9.25
C PHE A 7 0.84 23.52 9.34
N LEU A 8 1.01 22.31 9.86
CA LEU A 8 -0.08 21.35 10.00
C LEU A 8 -1.13 21.79 11.03
N LYS A 9 -0.72 22.44 12.11
CA LYS A 9 -1.63 23.02 13.10
C LYS A 9 -2.50 24.10 12.48
N ASN A 10 -1.94 25.02 11.72
CA ASN A 10 -2.69 26.06 11.03
C ASN A 10 -3.69 25.46 10.03
N LEU A 11 -3.30 24.42 9.28
CA LEU A 11 -4.22 23.70 8.38
C LEU A 11 -5.40 23.08 9.14
N LYS A 12 -5.17 22.54 10.34
CA LYS A 12 -6.23 21.97 11.18
C LYS A 12 -7.19 23.07 11.65
N ASP A 13 -6.68 24.17 12.14
CA ASP A 13 -7.47 25.31 12.66
C ASP A 13 -8.35 25.92 11.55
N GLU A 14 -7.85 25.96 10.31
CA GLU A 14 -8.60 26.41 9.14
C GLU A 14 -9.57 25.36 8.56
N LYS A 15 -9.72 24.20 9.21
CA LYS A 15 -10.48 23.03 8.71
C LYS A 15 -10.00 22.51 7.34
N SER A 16 -8.89 23.00 6.83
CA SER A 16 -8.34 22.60 5.55
C SER A 16 -7.72 21.20 5.59
N LEU A 17 -7.20 20.79 6.75
CA LEU A 17 -6.60 19.46 6.92
C LEU A 17 -7.62 18.33 6.73
N LYS A 18 -8.91 18.54 7.09
CA LYS A 18 -9.97 17.55 6.82
C LYS A 18 -10.23 17.30 5.33
N LYS A 19 -9.81 18.22 4.46
CA LYS A 19 -9.92 18.08 3.01
C LYS A 19 -8.62 17.61 2.37
N CYS A 20 -7.50 17.67 3.10
CA CYS A 20 -6.20 17.24 2.62
C CYS A 20 -6.08 15.73 2.79
N GLN A 21 -6.04 15.00 1.69
CA GLN A 21 -5.83 13.55 1.71
C GLN A 21 -4.39 13.14 1.42
N LEU A 22 -3.58 14.05 0.88
CA LEU A 22 -2.18 13.81 0.53
C LEU A 22 -1.30 14.94 1.06
N LEU A 23 -0.28 14.56 1.82
CA LEU A 23 0.80 15.43 2.28
C LEU A 23 2.11 15.00 1.63
N ILE A 24 2.68 15.87 0.80
CA ILE A 24 3.98 15.60 0.17
C ILE A 24 5.09 16.24 1.00
N VAL A 25 6.13 15.47 1.27
CA VAL A 25 7.31 15.88 2.03
C VAL A 25 8.58 15.62 1.22
N ASN A 26 9.73 16.17 1.64
CA ASN A 26 10.95 16.05 0.84
C ASN A 26 11.53 14.63 0.87
N ASP A 27 11.50 13.97 2.02
CA ASP A 27 12.19 12.70 2.26
C ASP A 27 11.49 11.87 3.35
N ASP A 28 12.00 10.66 3.57
CA ASP A 28 11.49 9.71 4.55
C ASP A 28 11.58 10.25 5.99
N SER A 29 12.65 10.96 6.35
CA SER A 29 12.79 11.55 7.69
C SER A 29 11.68 12.56 7.98
N GLN A 30 11.33 13.39 7.00
CA GLN A 30 10.22 14.33 7.14
C GLN A 30 8.87 13.61 7.12
N ALA A 31 8.74 12.50 6.39
CA ALA A 31 7.52 11.69 6.39
C ALA A 31 7.24 11.12 7.78
N GLN A 32 8.26 10.60 8.47
CA GLN A 32 8.12 10.09 9.83
C GLN A 32 7.73 11.19 10.83
N ILE A 33 8.39 12.36 10.77
CA ILE A 33 8.04 13.50 11.62
C ILE A 33 6.59 13.94 11.35
N ALA A 34 6.19 14.06 10.09
CA ALA A 34 4.84 14.44 9.70
C ALA A 34 3.80 13.42 10.19
N SER A 35 4.11 12.13 10.12
CA SER A 35 3.26 11.05 10.62
C SER A 35 2.94 11.20 12.11
N HIS A 36 3.97 11.45 12.93
CA HIS A 36 3.77 11.68 14.37
C HIS A 36 2.90 12.91 14.63
N ILE A 37 3.14 14.02 13.92
CA ILE A 37 2.36 15.25 14.08
C ILE A 37 0.91 15.03 13.64
N VAL A 38 0.68 14.39 12.50
CA VAL A 38 -0.64 14.08 11.95
C VAL A 38 -1.43 13.22 12.95
N SER A 39 -0.78 12.20 13.54
CA SER A 39 -1.37 11.36 14.59
C SER A 39 -1.74 12.19 15.83
N PHE A 40 -0.83 13.05 16.29
CA PHE A 40 -1.08 13.94 17.45
C PHE A 40 -2.26 14.90 17.20
N LEU A 41 -2.44 15.34 15.96
CA LEU A 41 -3.58 16.17 15.57
C LEU A 41 -4.90 15.39 15.43
N GLY A 42 -4.91 14.07 15.66
CA GLY A 42 -6.09 13.22 15.67
C GLY A 42 -6.48 12.66 14.29
N PHE A 43 -5.55 12.62 13.34
CA PHE A 43 -5.73 11.99 12.04
C PHE A 43 -4.98 10.65 11.97
N LYS A 44 -5.42 9.75 11.11
CA LYS A 44 -4.75 8.49 10.80
C LYS A 44 -3.73 8.71 9.67
N PRO A 45 -2.42 8.67 9.92
CA PRO A 45 -1.43 8.74 8.86
C PRO A 45 -1.24 7.38 8.19
N PHE A 46 -0.99 7.42 6.88
CA PHE A 46 -0.49 6.33 6.06
C PHE A 46 0.75 6.85 5.36
N VAL A 47 1.89 6.19 5.56
CA VAL A 47 3.19 6.69 5.06
C VAL A 47 3.67 5.78 3.95
N LEU A 48 3.98 6.37 2.79
CA LEU A 48 4.64 5.66 1.71
C LEU A 48 6.15 5.66 1.93
N ALA A 49 6.80 4.54 1.66
CA ALA A 49 8.25 4.43 1.66
C ALA A 49 8.90 5.35 0.60
N ASP A 50 10.12 5.79 0.84
CA ASP A 50 10.90 6.60 -0.12
C ASP A 50 11.40 5.72 -1.26
N PHE A 51 10.74 5.76 -2.41
CA PHE A 51 11.08 4.98 -3.58
C PHE A 51 12.29 5.57 -4.31
N ARG A 52 13.42 4.89 -4.22
CA ARG A 52 14.74 5.41 -4.65
C ARG A 52 15.17 4.93 -6.04
N ALA A 53 14.33 4.19 -6.75
CA ALA A 53 14.63 3.75 -8.11
C ALA A 53 14.83 4.94 -9.07
N ASN A 54 15.71 4.77 -10.05
CA ASN A 54 15.87 5.66 -11.18
C ASN A 54 15.17 5.08 -12.41
N PHE A 55 14.96 5.88 -13.43
CA PHE A 55 14.17 5.54 -14.63
C PHE A 55 14.63 4.27 -15.38
N LYS A 56 15.86 3.81 -15.19
CA LYS A 56 16.41 2.62 -15.89
C LYS A 56 16.78 1.48 -14.93
N ASP A 57 16.50 1.63 -13.66
CA ASP A 57 16.82 0.61 -12.67
C ASP A 57 15.89 -0.59 -12.83
N ASP A 58 16.39 -1.78 -12.52
CA ASP A 58 15.58 -2.97 -12.41
C ASP A 58 14.67 -2.88 -11.17
N LEU A 59 13.38 -2.80 -11.39
CA LEU A 59 12.39 -2.67 -10.32
C LEU A 59 12.36 -3.87 -9.36
N LEU A 60 12.83 -5.04 -9.79
CA LEU A 60 12.94 -6.21 -8.92
C LEU A 60 13.91 -5.97 -7.75
N SER A 61 14.90 -5.10 -7.93
CA SER A 61 15.81 -4.70 -6.85
C SER A 61 15.17 -3.84 -5.77
N PHE A 62 13.95 -3.36 -6.00
CA PHE A 62 13.16 -2.52 -5.09
C PHE A 62 11.87 -3.19 -4.65
N SER A 63 11.83 -4.53 -4.66
CA SER A 63 10.64 -5.32 -4.33
C SER A 63 10.09 -4.99 -2.96
N ASP A 64 10.94 -4.80 -1.96
CA ASP A 64 10.55 -4.51 -0.59
C ASP A 64 9.89 -3.13 -0.48
N GLU A 65 10.49 -2.09 -1.09
CA GLU A 65 9.92 -0.74 -1.11
C GLU A 65 8.60 -0.71 -1.88
N ILE A 66 8.50 -1.44 -2.99
CA ILE A 66 7.25 -1.56 -3.77
C ILE A 66 6.17 -2.25 -2.94
N GLN A 67 6.53 -3.30 -2.20
CA GLN A 67 5.61 -4.01 -1.32
C GLN A 67 5.10 -3.11 -0.19
N ASP A 68 5.99 -2.37 0.48
CA ASP A 68 5.64 -1.43 1.53
C ASP A 68 4.72 -0.31 1.02
N ILE A 69 5.03 0.26 -0.15
CA ILE A 69 4.20 1.29 -0.79
C ILE A 69 2.82 0.72 -1.13
N THR A 70 2.77 -0.48 -1.70
CA THR A 70 1.52 -1.14 -2.09
C THR A 70 0.64 -1.43 -0.87
N LYS A 71 1.23 -1.95 0.20
CA LYS A 71 0.55 -2.20 1.48
C LYS A 71 -0.01 -0.92 2.09
N ALA A 72 0.80 0.14 2.17
CA ALA A 72 0.36 1.42 2.71
C ALA A 72 -0.78 2.05 1.89
N LEU A 73 -0.76 1.93 0.55
CA LEU A 73 -1.84 2.37 -0.32
C LEU A 73 -3.11 1.54 -0.14
N GLN A 74 -2.99 0.22 -0.04
CA GLN A 74 -4.12 -0.67 0.24
C GLN A 74 -4.78 -0.31 1.56
N ASP A 75 -4.00 -0.15 2.63
CA ASP A 75 -4.49 0.26 3.94
C ASP A 75 -5.18 1.64 3.89
N PHE A 76 -4.62 2.59 3.15
CA PHE A 76 -5.22 3.91 2.95
C PHE A 76 -6.56 3.82 2.20
N TYR A 77 -6.66 3.00 1.15
CA TYR A 77 -7.89 2.87 0.36
C TYR A 77 -8.99 2.09 1.09
N THR A 78 -8.63 1.10 1.89
CA THR A 78 -9.58 0.28 2.67
C THR A 78 -10.08 0.97 3.93
N TYR A 79 -9.32 1.93 4.47
CA TYR A 79 -9.73 2.70 5.64
C TYR A 79 -10.92 3.60 5.34
N LYS A 80 -12.06 3.34 6.01
CA LYS A 80 -13.37 3.93 5.66
C LYS A 80 -13.63 5.31 6.25
N LYS A 81 -12.86 5.74 7.27
CA LYS A 81 -13.06 7.05 7.90
C LYS A 81 -12.39 8.15 7.10
N GLU A 82 -12.89 9.39 7.24
CA GLU A 82 -12.39 10.56 6.53
C GLU A 82 -11.17 11.21 7.21
N ASP A 83 -10.85 10.79 8.44
CA ASP A 83 -9.74 11.32 9.24
C ASP A 83 -8.39 10.71 8.85
N LYS A 84 -8.17 10.44 7.57
CA LYS A 84 -6.96 9.83 7.02
C LYS A 84 -6.14 10.78 6.18
N ILE A 85 -4.82 10.66 6.29
CA ILE A 85 -3.87 11.42 5.47
C ILE A 85 -2.80 10.47 4.95
N LEU A 86 -2.63 10.45 3.63
CA LEU A 86 -1.51 9.80 2.97
C LEU A 86 -0.31 10.74 3.01
N ILE A 87 0.83 10.27 3.48
CA ILE A 87 2.08 11.04 3.55
C ILE A 87 3.07 10.38 2.59
N SER A 88 3.65 11.16 1.71
CA SER A 88 4.59 10.62 0.72
C SER A 88 5.80 11.50 0.54
N PRO A 89 7.01 10.92 0.48
CA PRO A 89 8.17 11.59 -0.07
C PRO A 89 7.91 12.03 -1.53
N ILE A 90 8.44 13.21 -1.91
CA ILE A 90 8.26 13.77 -3.26
C ILE A 90 8.72 12.81 -4.36
N ARG A 91 9.78 12.04 -4.09
CA ARG A 91 10.34 11.08 -5.03
C ARG A 91 9.32 9.99 -5.35
N THR A 92 8.65 9.45 -4.34
CA THR A 92 7.67 8.37 -4.50
C THR A 92 6.47 8.80 -5.34
N VAL A 93 5.91 10.00 -5.10
CA VAL A 93 4.77 10.49 -5.91
C VAL A 93 5.16 10.93 -7.33
N SER A 94 6.46 10.98 -7.63
CA SER A 94 6.94 11.23 -9.00
C SER A 94 6.82 9.99 -9.90
N PHE A 95 6.57 8.81 -9.32
CA PHE A 95 6.27 7.58 -10.05
C PHE A 95 4.76 7.34 -10.13
N PRO A 96 4.29 6.64 -11.17
CA PRO A 96 2.90 6.19 -11.24
C PRO A 96 2.59 5.26 -10.07
N LEU A 97 1.65 5.65 -9.21
CA LEU A 97 1.18 4.82 -8.11
C LEU A 97 -0.10 4.06 -8.50
N PRO A 98 -0.31 2.84 -7.97
CA PRO A 98 -1.53 2.09 -8.20
C PRO A 98 -2.77 2.87 -7.76
N LYS A 99 -3.80 2.88 -8.60
CA LYS A 99 -5.11 3.44 -8.26
C LYS A 99 -5.89 2.48 -7.37
N LYS A 100 -6.91 2.98 -6.69
CA LYS A 100 -7.78 2.17 -5.84
C LYS A 100 -8.34 0.93 -6.56
N GLU A 101 -8.68 1.06 -7.81
CA GLU A 101 -9.24 -0.01 -8.66
C GLU A 101 -8.23 -1.13 -8.96
N CYS A 102 -6.93 -0.90 -8.69
CA CYS A 102 -5.89 -1.93 -8.83
C CYS A 102 -5.84 -2.88 -7.62
N PHE A 103 -6.51 -2.53 -6.52
CA PHE A 103 -6.58 -3.33 -5.30
C PHE A 103 -7.88 -4.13 -5.31
N ASP A 104 -7.92 -5.20 -6.11
CA ASP A 104 -9.06 -6.13 -6.16
C ASP A 104 -8.92 -7.17 -5.04
N GLU A 105 -10.00 -7.44 -4.33
CA GLU A 105 -10.05 -8.37 -3.21
C GLU A 105 -11.02 -9.51 -3.51
N LEU A 106 -10.65 -10.72 -3.12
CA LEU A 106 -11.52 -11.89 -3.12
C LEU A 106 -11.62 -12.44 -1.71
N ALA A 107 -12.77 -12.27 -1.08
CA ALA A 107 -13.08 -12.90 0.19
C ALA A 107 -13.63 -14.31 -0.05
N ILE A 108 -13.01 -15.32 0.56
CA ILE A 108 -13.46 -16.71 0.56
C ILE A 108 -13.87 -17.06 1.99
N ASN A 109 -15.13 -17.40 2.20
CA ASN A 109 -15.66 -17.78 3.49
C ASN A 109 -15.80 -19.31 3.59
N PHE A 110 -15.90 -19.79 4.82
CA PHE A 110 -16.17 -21.20 5.05
C PHE A 110 -17.49 -21.64 4.35
N ALA A 111 -17.43 -22.77 3.65
CA ALA A 111 -18.51 -23.34 2.83
C ALA A 111 -18.87 -22.57 1.54
N ASP A 112 -18.10 -21.57 1.13
CA ASP A 112 -18.27 -20.99 -0.20
C ASP A 112 -17.94 -22.01 -1.29
N LYS A 113 -18.75 -22.01 -2.37
CA LYS A 113 -18.46 -22.81 -3.56
C LYS A 113 -17.53 -22.04 -4.47
N LEU A 114 -16.32 -22.51 -4.64
CA LEU A 114 -15.32 -21.91 -5.49
C LEU A 114 -15.23 -22.68 -6.83
N ASP A 115 -15.43 -21.98 -7.95
CA ASP A 115 -15.07 -22.54 -9.24
C ASP A 115 -13.55 -22.44 -9.43
N LEU A 116 -12.88 -23.60 -9.39
CA LEU A 116 -11.43 -23.70 -9.41
C LEU A 116 -10.80 -23.10 -10.69
N ASN A 117 -11.48 -23.23 -11.82
CA ASN A 117 -10.96 -22.69 -13.08
C ASN A 117 -11.01 -21.16 -13.12
N SER A 118 -12.13 -20.59 -12.73
CA SER A 118 -12.26 -19.14 -12.61
C SER A 118 -11.31 -18.57 -11.57
N PHE A 119 -11.10 -19.28 -10.46
CA PHE A 119 -10.16 -18.85 -9.43
C PHE A 119 -8.71 -18.90 -9.92
N LYS A 120 -8.29 -19.95 -10.62
CA LYS A 120 -6.97 -20.02 -11.26
C LYS A 120 -6.74 -18.85 -12.23
N GLN A 121 -7.73 -18.56 -13.08
CA GLN A 121 -7.64 -17.44 -14.04
C GLN A 121 -7.50 -16.10 -13.31
N LYS A 122 -8.22 -15.92 -12.20
CA LYS A 122 -8.13 -14.71 -11.39
C LYS A 122 -6.76 -14.56 -10.76
N LEU A 123 -6.20 -15.61 -10.15
CA LEU A 123 -4.84 -15.61 -9.61
C LEU A 123 -3.80 -15.29 -10.68
N TYR A 124 -3.95 -15.88 -11.87
CA TYR A 124 -3.07 -15.58 -12.99
C TYR A 124 -3.17 -14.12 -13.42
N SER A 125 -4.40 -13.55 -13.49
CA SER A 125 -4.61 -12.15 -13.84
C SER A 125 -4.06 -11.18 -12.79
N TRP A 126 -3.94 -11.62 -11.55
CA TRP A 126 -3.30 -10.88 -10.45
C TRP A 126 -1.78 -11.00 -10.43
N GLY A 127 -1.20 -11.77 -11.36
CA GLY A 127 0.24 -11.91 -11.48
C GLY A 127 0.86 -12.92 -10.52
N TYR A 128 0.08 -13.84 -9.93
CA TYR A 128 0.62 -14.92 -9.13
C TYR A 128 1.43 -15.90 -9.99
N TYR A 129 2.57 -16.35 -9.46
CA TYR A 129 3.40 -17.36 -10.04
C TYR A 129 2.95 -18.76 -9.58
N PHE A 130 2.71 -19.67 -10.54
CA PHE A 130 2.34 -21.04 -10.23
C PHE A 130 3.59 -21.89 -10.06
N VAL A 131 3.77 -22.46 -8.86
CA VAL A 131 4.95 -23.22 -8.44
C VAL A 131 4.53 -24.56 -7.83
N ASP A 132 5.47 -25.51 -7.73
CA ASP A 132 5.21 -26.78 -7.05
C ASP A 132 5.14 -26.63 -5.53
N ILE A 133 5.96 -25.75 -4.96
CA ILE A 133 6.02 -25.46 -3.52
C ILE A 133 6.09 -23.94 -3.36
N VAL A 134 5.18 -23.38 -2.55
CA VAL A 134 5.15 -21.96 -2.23
C VAL A 134 6.27 -21.62 -1.24
N THR A 135 7.13 -20.69 -1.61
CA THR A 135 8.28 -20.23 -0.81
C THR A 135 8.33 -18.73 -0.63
N SER A 136 7.60 -17.97 -1.47
CA SER A 136 7.66 -16.50 -1.50
C SER A 136 6.28 -15.89 -1.73
N ALA A 137 6.12 -14.64 -1.30
CA ALA A 137 4.90 -13.87 -1.55
C ALA A 137 4.64 -13.73 -3.07
N GLY A 138 3.38 -13.84 -3.48
CA GLY A 138 2.98 -13.84 -4.89
C GLY A 138 3.04 -15.22 -5.56
N GLU A 139 3.36 -16.27 -4.84
CA GLU A 139 3.36 -17.65 -5.35
C GLU A 139 2.08 -18.40 -4.97
N VAL A 140 1.71 -19.36 -5.82
CA VAL A 140 0.59 -20.27 -5.60
C VAL A 140 0.96 -21.69 -6.05
N SER A 141 0.63 -22.68 -5.22
CA SER A 141 0.71 -24.08 -5.55
C SER A 141 -0.67 -24.71 -5.55
N ILE A 142 -0.94 -25.60 -6.51
CA ILE A 142 -2.22 -26.28 -6.64
C ILE A 142 -1.99 -27.79 -6.71
N ARG A 143 -2.53 -28.50 -5.72
CA ARG A 143 -2.44 -29.96 -5.63
C ARG A 143 -3.85 -30.54 -5.47
N GLY A 144 -4.43 -31.00 -6.60
CA GLY A 144 -5.84 -31.40 -6.62
C GLY A 144 -6.77 -30.25 -6.29
N ASP A 145 -7.50 -30.35 -5.19
CA ASP A 145 -8.44 -29.34 -4.70
C ASP A 145 -7.83 -28.44 -3.60
N ILE A 146 -6.52 -28.56 -3.36
CA ILE A 146 -5.80 -27.79 -2.35
C ILE A 146 -5.05 -26.65 -3.04
N PHE A 147 -5.21 -25.45 -2.51
CA PHE A 147 -4.49 -24.24 -2.91
C PHE A 147 -3.63 -23.76 -1.74
N ASP A 148 -2.33 -23.72 -1.94
CA ASP A 148 -1.38 -23.05 -1.07
C ASP A 148 -1.08 -21.70 -1.72
N ILE A 149 -1.38 -20.60 -1.06
CA ILE A 149 -1.23 -19.23 -1.61
C ILE A 149 -0.46 -18.40 -0.62
N ALA A 150 0.57 -17.70 -1.11
CA ALA A 150 1.25 -16.65 -0.38
C ALA A 150 0.80 -15.27 -0.88
N PRO A 151 -0.14 -14.60 -0.22
CA PRO A 151 -0.61 -13.30 -0.64
C PRO A 151 0.53 -12.26 -0.60
N LEU A 152 0.50 -11.32 -1.55
CA LEU A 152 1.39 -10.16 -1.50
C LEU A 152 1.11 -9.36 -0.23
N GLY A 153 2.16 -9.01 0.52
CA GLY A 153 2.05 -8.27 1.78
C GLY A 153 1.77 -9.12 3.03
N SER A 154 1.74 -10.45 2.91
CA SER A 154 1.75 -11.34 4.08
C SER A 154 3.18 -11.59 4.55
N ASP A 155 3.40 -11.51 5.87
CA ASP A 155 4.63 -12.01 6.48
C ASP A 155 4.61 -13.55 6.38
N PHE A 156 5.69 -14.11 5.81
CA PHE A 156 5.92 -15.55 5.67
C PHE A 156 6.75 -16.06 6.83
#